data_ac191bcbfbe7167cce51ee89c129026e
#
_entry.id   ac191bcbfbe7167cce51ee89c129026e
#
_cell.length_a   1.000
_cell.length_b   1.000
_cell.length_c   1.000
_cell.angle_alpha   90.00
_cell.angle_beta   90.00
_cell.angle_gamma   90.00
#
_symmetry.space_group_name_H-M   'P 1'
#
loop_
_entity.id
_entity.type
_entity.pdbx_description
1 polymer ?
#
loop_
_entity_poly.entity_id
_entity_poly.type
_entity_poly.pdbx_seq_one_letter_code
_entity_poly.pdbx_strand_id
1 'polypeptide(L)'
;MLPAQKALAFDRIEQSGAPLGRWALKESSASLKLSVAKAEVELSYLDLPKLQEIDQLIKQTEEGFTLERLKRRRMLREDMGDGNSRVISFPIWQVGNAIFVALNAEAYSHFQVSLRKRFPNIAVICMNIANGYLSYLPTKEAYDLPDLYPAKVAVFEKGCLEKTIDVSVATIERLIK
;
A
#
# COMPACT_ATOMS: atom_id res chain seq x y z
N MET A 1 -28.58 25.00 5.16
CA MET A 1 -28.20 24.08 4.06
C MET A 1 -26.91 24.63 3.46
N LEU A 2 -25.81 23.91 3.52
CA LEU A 2 -24.61 24.27 2.79
C LEU A 2 -24.89 24.13 1.28
N PRO A 3 -24.47 25.07 0.43
CA PRO A 3 -24.65 24.97 -1.00
C PRO A 3 -24.01 23.69 -1.51
N ALA A 4 -24.63 23.04 -2.50
CA ALA A 4 -24.10 21.85 -3.13
C ALA A 4 -22.62 22.07 -3.51
N GLN A 5 -21.72 21.34 -2.88
CA GLN A 5 -20.31 21.48 -3.18
C GLN A 5 -20.04 20.93 -4.58
N LYS A 6 -19.42 21.74 -5.41
CA LYS A 6 -18.94 21.30 -6.73
C LYS A 6 -17.69 20.47 -6.51
N ALA A 7 -17.73 19.19 -6.89
CA ALA A 7 -16.54 18.35 -6.88
C ALA A 7 -15.65 18.64 -8.10
N LEU A 8 -14.35 18.58 -7.90
CA LEU A 8 -13.37 18.65 -8.98
C LEU A 8 -13.23 17.26 -9.61
N ALA A 9 -13.51 17.16 -10.92
CA ALA A 9 -13.19 15.99 -11.71
C ALA A 9 -11.88 16.20 -12.48
N PHE A 10 -11.09 15.17 -12.57
CA PHE A 10 -9.82 15.20 -13.29
C PHE A 10 -10.02 14.70 -14.72
N ASP A 11 -9.76 15.58 -15.69
CA ASP A 11 -9.73 15.25 -17.11
C ASP A 11 -8.27 15.15 -17.60
N ARG A 12 -7.99 14.10 -18.34
CA ARG A 12 -6.68 13.91 -18.96
C ARG A 12 -6.60 14.70 -20.28
N ILE A 13 -5.64 15.60 -20.39
CA ILE A 13 -5.29 16.30 -21.63
C ILE A 13 -3.96 15.78 -22.13
N GLU A 14 -3.93 15.30 -23.36
CA GLU A 14 -2.69 14.94 -24.05
C GLU A 14 -2.16 16.16 -24.82
N GLN A 15 -1.05 16.72 -24.35
CA GLN A 15 -0.31 17.76 -25.06
C GLN A 15 1.16 17.40 -25.07
N SER A 16 1.80 17.52 -26.21
CA SER A 16 3.26 17.38 -26.37
C SER A 16 3.83 16.08 -25.82
N GLY A 17 3.09 14.97 -25.92
CA GLY A 17 3.54 13.66 -25.46
C GLY A 17 3.52 13.43 -23.94
N ALA A 18 3.19 14.46 -23.16
CA ALA A 18 3.00 14.32 -21.72
C ALA A 18 1.51 14.45 -21.36
N PRO A 19 0.92 13.50 -20.61
CA PRO A 19 -0.47 13.62 -20.17
C PRO A 19 -0.56 14.75 -19.14
N LEU A 20 -1.25 15.80 -19.48
CA LEU A 20 -1.62 16.88 -18.57
C LEU A 20 -3.04 16.68 -18.10
N GLY A 21 -3.23 16.72 -16.80
CA GLY A 21 -4.55 16.73 -16.19
C GLY A 21 -5.05 18.16 -16.00
N ARG A 22 -6.32 18.38 -16.24
CA ARG A 22 -7.01 19.59 -15.80
C ARG A 22 -8.18 19.23 -14.90
N TRP A 23 -8.47 20.10 -13.96
CA TRP A 23 -9.60 19.95 -13.06
C TRP A 23 -10.84 20.60 -13.65
N ALA A 24 -11.91 19.85 -13.75
CA ALA A 24 -13.23 20.37 -14.10
C ALA A 24 -14.14 20.31 -12.88
N LEU A 25 -14.96 21.34 -12.68
CA LEU A 25 -15.98 21.34 -11.64
C LEU A 25 -17.15 20.46 -12.08
N LYS A 26 -17.46 19.47 -11.25
CA LYS A 26 -18.62 18.57 -11.45
C LYS A 26 -19.56 18.73 -10.25
N GLU A 27 -20.84 18.87 -10.54
CA GLU A 27 -21.86 18.86 -9.48
C GLU A 27 -21.93 17.47 -8.85
N SER A 28 -21.89 17.41 -7.53
CA SER A 28 -22.07 16.20 -6.77
C SER A 28 -23.01 16.45 -5.59
N SER A 29 -23.83 15.45 -5.26
CA SER A 29 -24.57 15.43 -4.00
C SER A 29 -23.62 15.06 -2.87
N ALA A 30 -23.61 15.85 -1.80
CA ALA A 30 -22.87 15.51 -0.59
C ALA A 30 -23.57 14.35 0.15
N SER A 31 -22.83 13.31 0.46
CA SER A 31 -23.25 12.28 1.41
C SER A 31 -22.65 12.58 2.77
N LEU A 32 -23.43 12.42 3.84
CA LEU A 32 -22.98 12.57 5.23
C LEU A 32 -22.50 11.26 5.84
N LYS A 33 -22.42 10.19 5.04
CA LYS A 33 -22.00 8.87 5.56
C LYS A 33 -20.54 8.92 5.99
N LEU A 34 -20.29 8.56 7.25
CA LEU A 34 -18.95 8.37 7.81
C LEU A 34 -18.91 7.01 8.47
N SER A 35 -18.05 6.14 8.00
CA SER A 35 -17.86 4.80 8.53
C SER A 35 -16.39 4.43 8.53
N VAL A 36 -16.00 3.54 9.42
CA VAL A 36 -14.64 3.00 9.50
C VAL A 36 -14.68 1.50 9.68
N ALA A 37 -13.79 0.82 9.02
CA ALA A 37 -13.52 -0.60 9.23
C ALA A 37 -12.02 -0.84 9.35
N LYS A 38 -11.65 -1.88 10.08
CA LYS A 38 -10.29 -2.40 10.17
C LYS A 38 -10.18 -3.59 9.22
N ALA A 39 -9.24 -3.54 8.32
CA ALA A 39 -8.84 -4.67 7.49
C ALA A 39 -7.63 -5.36 8.14
N GLU A 40 -7.60 -6.69 8.11
CA GLU A 40 -6.50 -7.49 8.65
C GLU A 40 -6.15 -8.58 7.66
N VAL A 41 -4.87 -8.70 7.33
CA VAL A 41 -4.35 -9.73 6.44
C VAL A 41 -3.10 -10.36 7.05
N GLU A 42 -3.05 -11.67 7.09
CA GLU A 42 -1.85 -12.41 7.48
C GLU A 42 -0.97 -12.64 6.26
N LEU A 43 0.27 -12.14 6.33
CA LEU A 43 1.28 -12.26 5.30
C LEU A 43 2.45 -13.08 5.82
N SER A 44 2.82 -14.14 5.09
CA SER A 44 4.00 -14.94 5.36
C SER A 44 5.27 -14.16 5.00
N TYR A 45 6.33 -14.37 5.76
CA TYR A 45 7.63 -13.80 5.48
C TYR A 45 8.41 -14.65 4.48
N LEU A 46 9.23 -13.99 3.67
CA LEU A 46 10.32 -14.65 2.94
C LEU A 46 11.29 -15.30 3.92
N ASP A 47 12.10 -16.24 3.44
CA ASP A 47 13.26 -16.74 4.18
C ASP A 47 14.28 -15.59 4.28
N LEU A 48 14.30 -14.95 5.44
CA LEU A 48 15.12 -13.77 5.72
C LEU A 48 16.27 -14.15 6.65
N PRO A 49 17.45 -13.51 6.48
CA PRO A 49 18.58 -13.73 7.36
C PRO A 49 18.20 -13.48 8.82
N LYS A 50 18.74 -14.30 9.73
CA LYS A 50 18.57 -14.13 11.17
C LYS A 50 19.29 -12.88 11.66
N LEU A 51 18.88 -12.33 12.80
CA LEU A 51 19.51 -11.14 13.38
C LEU A 51 21.03 -11.31 13.56
N GLN A 52 21.47 -12.49 14.01
CA GLN A 52 22.91 -12.79 14.19
C GLN A 52 23.69 -12.73 12.88
N GLU A 53 23.10 -13.19 11.77
CA GLU A 53 23.73 -13.13 10.45
C GLU A 53 23.84 -11.69 9.96
N ILE A 54 22.80 -10.89 10.17
CA ILE A 54 22.81 -9.46 9.84
C ILE A 54 23.83 -8.71 10.69
N ASP A 55 23.94 -9.02 12.00
CA ASP A 55 24.92 -8.43 12.90
C ASP A 55 26.36 -8.75 12.49
N GLN A 56 26.62 -9.96 11.98
CA GLN A 56 27.93 -10.33 11.42
C GLN A 56 28.24 -9.53 10.16
N LEU A 57 27.29 -9.39 9.25
CA LEU A 57 27.46 -8.58 8.04
C LEU A 57 27.73 -7.11 8.36
N ILE A 58 27.04 -6.55 9.36
CA ILE A 58 27.25 -5.18 9.83
C ILE A 58 28.69 -4.98 10.31
N LYS A 59 29.22 -5.93 11.08
CA LYS A 59 30.61 -5.85 11.62
C LYS A 59 31.69 -5.93 10.53
N GLN A 60 31.38 -6.56 9.40
CA GLN A 60 32.31 -6.78 8.28
C GLN A 60 32.16 -5.72 7.17
N THR A 61 31.17 -4.85 7.26
CA THR A 61 30.87 -3.86 6.23
C THR A 61 31.43 -2.50 6.63
N GLU A 62 32.23 -1.91 5.74
CA GLU A 62 32.74 -0.55 5.91
C GLU A 62 31.63 0.50 5.90
N GLU A 63 31.92 1.69 6.41
CA GLU A 63 30.98 2.82 6.40
C GLU A 63 30.50 3.13 4.98
N GLY A 64 29.19 3.45 4.85
CA GLY A 64 28.58 3.81 3.58
C GLY A 64 27.16 3.32 3.43
N PHE A 65 26.64 3.44 2.24
CA PHE A 65 25.24 3.11 1.91
C PHE A 65 24.88 1.65 2.24
N THR A 66 25.81 0.71 2.03
CA THR A 66 25.58 -0.72 2.32
C THR A 66 25.39 -0.96 3.81
N LEU A 67 26.21 -0.34 4.65
CA LEU A 67 26.10 -0.43 6.10
C LEU A 67 24.76 0.14 6.59
N GLU A 68 24.35 1.29 6.07
CA GLU A 68 23.06 1.88 6.42
C GLU A 68 21.86 1.00 6.02
N ARG A 69 21.94 0.33 4.88
CA ARG A 69 20.93 -0.65 4.46
C ARG A 69 20.87 -1.86 5.40
N LEU A 70 22.01 -2.37 5.83
CA LEU A 70 22.08 -3.48 6.79
C LEU A 70 21.50 -3.09 8.14
N LYS A 71 21.82 -1.90 8.66
CA LYS A 71 21.21 -1.37 9.89
C LYS A 71 19.69 -1.29 9.81
N ARG A 72 19.15 -0.74 8.71
CA ARG A 72 17.70 -0.68 8.48
C ARG A 72 17.07 -2.07 8.40
N ARG A 73 17.74 -3.01 7.70
CA ARG A 73 17.29 -4.40 7.60
C ARG A 73 17.30 -5.10 8.97
N ARG A 74 18.28 -4.81 9.79
CA ARG A 74 18.36 -5.28 11.17
C ARG A 74 17.18 -4.80 12.00
N MET A 75 16.89 -3.50 11.97
CA MET A 75 15.76 -2.91 12.70
C MET A 75 14.41 -3.53 12.23
N LEU A 76 14.24 -3.68 10.93
CA LEU A 76 13.04 -4.31 10.39
C LEU A 76 12.92 -5.77 10.84
N ARG A 77 14.02 -6.54 10.80
CA ARG A 77 14.05 -7.95 11.24
C ARG A 77 13.75 -8.09 12.74
N GLU A 78 14.24 -7.15 13.54
CA GLU A 78 13.96 -7.09 14.99
C GLU A 78 12.47 -6.81 15.27
N ASP A 79 11.86 -5.87 14.53
CA ASP A 79 10.43 -5.57 14.63
C ASP A 79 9.53 -6.73 14.15
N MET A 80 10.01 -7.55 13.21
CA MET A 80 9.31 -8.72 12.70
C MET A 80 9.18 -9.85 13.73
N GLY A 81 10.13 -9.96 14.68
CA GLY A 81 10.20 -11.05 15.66
C GLY A 81 10.57 -12.39 15.03
N ASP A 82 10.37 -13.49 15.77
CA ASP A 82 10.79 -14.86 15.36
C ASP A 82 9.73 -15.65 14.61
N GLY A 83 8.55 -15.06 14.34
CA GLY A 83 7.46 -15.71 13.60
C GLY A 83 7.75 -15.84 12.11
N ASN A 84 6.96 -16.69 11.44
CA ASN A 84 7.01 -16.92 9.99
C ASN A 84 6.00 -16.07 9.22
N SER A 85 5.14 -15.33 9.92
CA SER A 85 4.11 -14.47 9.35
C SER A 85 3.84 -13.27 10.26
N ARG A 86 3.14 -12.29 9.72
CA ARG A 86 2.63 -11.14 10.47
C ARG A 86 1.23 -10.79 10.00
N VAL A 87 0.35 -10.50 10.96
CA VAL A 87 -0.92 -9.86 10.66
C VAL A 87 -0.67 -8.37 10.49
N ILE A 88 -0.85 -7.87 9.28
CA ILE A 88 -0.94 -6.43 9.04
C ILE A 88 -2.38 -5.96 9.14
N SER A 89 -2.55 -4.83 9.80
CA SER A 89 -3.83 -4.24 10.10
C SER A 89 -3.84 -2.80 9.64
N PHE A 90 -4.85 -2.41 8.90
CA PHE A 90 -4.96 -1.07 8.34
C PHE A 90 -6.40 -0.58 8.28
N PRO A 91 -6.64 0.73 8.46
CA PRO A 91 -7.97 1.28 8.43
C PRO A 91 -8.47 1.52 7.01
N ILE A 92 -9.78 1.37 6.85
CA ILE A 92 -10.52 1.76 5.65
C ILE A 92 -11.66 2.66 6.10
N TRP A 93 -11.74 3.87 5.56
CA TRP A 93 -12.80 4.82 5.86
C TRP A 93 -13.71 5.02 4.67
N GLN A 94 -14.97 5.16 4.94
CA GLN A 94 -15.92 5.77 4.01
C GLN A 94 -16.21 7.19 4.49
N VAL A 95 -15.96 8.16 3.61
CA VAL A 95 -16.28 9.57 3.84
C VAL A 95 -17.15 10.03 2.68
N GLY A 96 -18.44 10.10 2.91
CA GLY A 96 -19.41 10.36 1.85
C GLY A 96 -19.36 9.26 0.77
N ASN A 97 -19.07 9.67 -0.46
CA ASN A 97 -18.95 8.77 -1.62
C ASN A 97 -17.51 8.34 -1.92
N ALA A 98 -16.58 8.59 -0.99
CA ALA A 98 -15.19 8.21 -1.14
C ALA A 98 -14.79 7.13 -0.13
N ILE A 99 -13.88 6.24 -0.56
CA ILE A 99 -13.22 5.23 0.27
C ILE A 99 -11.74 5.59 0.36
N PHE A 100 -11.22 5.61 1.58
CA PHE A 100 -9.81 5.79 1.87
C PHE A 100 -9.25 4.49 2.43
N VAL A 101 -8.16 4.00 1.83
CA VAL A 101 -7.44 2.81 2.29
C VAL A 101 -6.03 3.22 2.65
N ALA A 102 -5.62 3.05 3.92
CA ALA A 102 -4.34 3.51 4.42
C ALA A 102 -3.45 2.32 4.82
N LEU A 103 -2.50 1.97 3.95
CA LEU A 103 -1.56 0.89 4.19
C LEU A 103 -0.31 1.39 4.93
N ASN A 104 0.15 0.62 5.90
CA ASN A 104 1.45 0.80 6.54
C ASN A 104 2.61 0.12 5.77
N ALA A 105 2.43 -0.07 4.48
CA ALA A 105 3.39 -0.65 3.55
C ALA A 105 3.41 0.15 2.25
N GLU A 106 4.40 -0.09 1.40
CA GLU A 106 4.50 0.53 0.08
C GLU A 106 3.98 -0.45 -0.99
N ALA A 107 2.66 -0.41 -1.21
CA ALA A 107 2.02 -1.25 -2.21
C ALA A 107 2.26 -0.70 -3.63
N TYR A 108 2.48 -1.59 -4.59
CA TYR A 108 2.55 -1.23 -6.00
C TYR A 108 1.23 -0.60 -6.49
N SER A 109 1.32 0.22 -7.53
CA SER A 109 0.18 0.89 -8.16
C SER A 109 -0.94 -0.07 -8.56
N HIS A 110 -0.61 -1.36 -8.76
CA HIS A 110 -1.58 -2.42 -9.01
C HIS A 110 -2.64 -2.53 -7.91
N PHE A 111 -2.30 -2.22 -6.66
CA PHE A 111 -3.24 -2.15 -5.54
C PHE A 111 -4.39 -1.18 -5.83
N GLN A 112 -4.06 0.08 -6.08
CA GLN A 112 -5.09 1.11 -6.35
C GLN A 112 -5.84 0.86 -7.66
N VAL A 113 -5.16 0.36 -8.70
CA VAL A 113 -5.78 0.05 -9.99
C VAL A 113 -6.83 -1.05 -9.82
N SER A 114 -6.51 -2.11 -9.06
CA SER A 114 -7.42 -3.22 -8.79
C SER A 114 -8.64 -2.77 -7.99
N LEU A 115 -8.46 -1.98 -6.94
CA LEU A 115 -9.57 -1.46 -6.14
C LEU A 115 -10.46 -0.52 -6.95
N ARG A 116 -9.89 0.40 -7.72
CA ARG A 116 -10.67 1.30 -8.59
C ARG A 116 -11.43 0.56 -9.69
N LYS A 117 -10.85 -0.50 -10.25
CA LYS A 117 -11.52 -1.36 -11.21
C LYS A 117 -12.70 -2.11 -10.58
N ARG A 118 -12.55 -2.56 -9.32
CA ARG A 118 -13.61 -3.27 -8.58
C ARG A 118 -14.76 -2.34 -8.16
N PHE A 119 -14.46 -1.07 -7.88
CA PHE A 119 -15.42 -0.07 -7.40
C PHE A 119 -15.48 1.16 -8.33
N PRO A 120 -15.94 1.00 -9.60
CA PRO A 120 -15.84 2.05 -10.61
C PRO A 120 -16.68 3.30 -10.31
N ASN A 121 -17.72 3.16 -9.47
CA ASN A 121 -18.63 4.24 -9.10
C ASN A 121 -18.30 4.89 -7.76
N ILE A 122 -17.18 4.51 -7.13
CA ILE A 122 -16.74 5.02 -5.84
C ILE A 122 -15.35 5.63 -6.03
N ALA A 123 -15.13 6.80 -5.47
CA ALA A 123 -13.79 7.39 -5.42
C ALA A 123 -12.92 6.61 -4.42
N VAL A 124 -11.96 5.80 -4.89
CA VAL A 124 -11.04 5.06 -4.04
C VAL A 124 -9.70 5.79 -3.99
N ILE A 125 -9.31 6.18 -2.77
CA ILE A 125 -8.05 6.85 -2.45
C ILE A 125 -7.18 5.87 -1.66
N CYS A 126 -6.04 5.48 -2.22
CA CYS A 126 -5.07 4.61 -1.58
C CYS A 126 -3.89 5.44 -1.07
N MET A 127 -3.51 5.22 0.17
CA MET A 127 -2.39 5.88 0.83
C MET A 127 -1.39 4.81 1.25
N ASN A 128 -0.14 4.97 0.82
CA ASN A 128 0.98 4.13 1.25
C ASN A 128 1.69 4.75 2.45
N ILE A 129 2.40 3.92 3.20
CA ILE A 129 3.26 4.32 4.33
C ILE A 129 2.46 5.09 5.40
N ALA A 130 1.19 4.76 5.51
CA ALA A 130 0.32 5.38 6.51
C ALA A 130 0.53 4.70 7.87
N ASN A 131 0.92 5.47 8.87
CA ASN A 131 1.11 5.00 10.24
C ASN A 131 2.14 3.86 10.38
N GLY A 132 3.25 3.96 9.65
CA GLY A 132 4.35 3.01 9.70
C GLY A 132 4.83 2.53 8.32
N TYR A 133 5.93 1.79 8.31
CA TYR A 133 6.53 1.23 7.11
C TYR A 133 6.94 -0.22 7.35
N LEU A 134 6.27 -1.15 6.69
CA LEU A 134 6.55 -2.59 6.82
C LEU A 134 7.38 -3.17 5.67
N SER A 135 7.53 -2.48 4.57
CA SER A 135 8.24 -2.88 3.35
C SER A 135 7.38 -2.67 2.10
N TYR A 136 7.92 -3.05 0.94
CA TYR A 136 7.16 -3.11 -0.30
C TYR A 136 6.19 -4.29 -0.32
N LEU A 137 5.06 -4.08 -1.01
CA LEU A 137 4.14 -5.13 -1.44
C LEU A 137 4.15 -5.18 -2.99
N PRO A 138 5.08 -5.92 -3.59
CA PRO A 138 5.16 -6.07 -5.05
C PRO A 138 4.08 -7.03 -5.57
N THR A 139 3.77 -6.93 -6.88
CA THR A 139 2.94 -7.93 -7.55
C THR A 139 3.68 -9.28 -7.65
N LYS A 140 2.95 -10.35 -7.89
CA LYS A 140 3.54 -11.69 -8.06
C LYS A 140 4.63 -11.72 -9.12
N GLU A 141 4.39 -11.05 -10.25
CA GLU A 141 5.30 -11.02 -11.39
C GLU A 141 6.60 -10.27 -11.05
N ALA A 142 6.51 -9.27 -10.17
CA ALA A 142 7.67 -8.49 -9.76
C ALA A 142 8.75 -9.33 -9.05
N TYR A 143 8.34 -10.39 -8.35
CA TYR A 143 9.29 -11.31 -7.69
C TYR A 143 10.11 -12.16 -8.68
N ASP A 144 9.64 -12.30 -9.91
CA ASP A 144 10.34 -13.05 -10.95
C ASP A 144 11.39 -12.19 -11.68
N LEU A 145 11.51 -10.90 -11.32
CA LEU A 145 12.47 -9.94 -11.88
C LEU A 145 13.65 -9.73 -10.91
N PRO A 146 14.82 -10.35 -11.15
CA PRO A 146 15.91 -10.42 -10.17
C PRO A 146 16.53 -9.05 -9.85
N ASP A 147 16.42 -8.08 -10.77
CA ASP A 147 17.01 -6.76 -10.60
C ASP A 147 16.05 -5.69 -10.07
N LEU A 148 14.79 -6.05 -9.86
CA LEU A 148 13.79 -5.11 -9.40
C LEU A 148 13.97 -4.80 -7.91
N TYR A 149 14.36 -3.56 -7.58
CA TYR A 149 14.67 -3.13 -6.22
C TYR A 149 13.56 -3.45 -5.19
N PRO A 150 12.28 -3.14 -5.44
CA PRO A 150 11.23 -3.43 -4.45
C PRO A 150 11.07 -4.93 -4.15
N ALA A 151 11.28 -5.81 -5.13
CA ALA A 151 11.26 -7.26 -4.91
C ALA A 151 12.45 -7.73 -4.08
N LYS A 152 13.64 -7.14 -4.32
CA LYS A 152 14.87 -7.45 -3.55
C LYS A 152 14.79 -7.06 -2.06
N VAL A 153 14.00 -6.05 -1.73
CA VAL A 153 13.88 -5.54 -0.36
C VAL A 153 12.55 -5.90 0.29
N ALA A 154 11.66 -6.55 -0.44
CA ALA A 154 10.42 -7.08 0.13
C ALA A 154 10.73 -8.09 1.23
N VAL A 155 9.87 -8.15 2.24
CA VAL A 155 9.99 -9.09 3.36
C VAL A 155 8.89 -10.15 3.36
N PHE A 156 7.83 -9.93 2.59
CA PHE A 156 6.71 -10.85 2.48
C PHE A 156 6.82 -11.71 1.23
N GLU A 157 6.24 -12.90 1.29
CA GLU A 157 6.22 -13.83 0.18
C GLU A 157 5.42 -13.33 -1.04
N LYS A 158 5.71 -13.91 -2.18
CA LYS A 158 4.98 -13.73 -3.44
C LYS A 158 3.48 -13.93 -3.23
N GLY A 159 2.68 -12.96 -3.66
CA GLY A 159 1.23 -12.94 -3.47
C GLY A 159 0.75 -12.09 -2.29
N CYS A 160 1.64 -11.44 -1.57
CA CYS A 160 1.30 -10.56 -0.46
C CYS A 160 0.39 -9.40 -0.89
N LEU A 161 0.64 -8.80 -2.06
CA LEU A 161 -0.17 -7.71 -2.59
C LEU A 161 -1.58 -8.17 -2.94
N GLU A 162 -1.69 -9.31 -3.62
CA GLU A 162 -2.97 -9.89 -4.04
C GLU A 162 -3.84 -10.23 -2.83
N LYS A 163 -3.27 -10.86 -1.80
CA LYS A 163 -3.98 -11.11 -0.52
C LYS A 163 -4.47 -9.81 0.12
N THR A 164 -3.65 -8.75 0.07
CA THR A 164 -4.01 -7.44 0.61
C THR A 164 -5.14 -6.79 -0.19
N ILE A 165 -5.15 -6.95 -1.52
CA ILE A 165 -6.24 -6.51 -2.40
C ILE A 165 -7.54 -7.24 -2.03
N ASP A 166 -7.51 -8.57 -1.91
CA ASP A 166 -8.69 -9.39 -1.63
C ASP A 166 -9.34 -9.00 -0.29
N VAL A 167 -8.53 -8.84 0.75
CA VAL A 167 -9.02 -8.40 2.07
C VAL A 167 -9.57 -6.98 2.02
N SER A 168 -8.92 -6.08 1.27
CA SER A 168 -9.41 -4.71 1.08
C SER A 168 -10.76 -4.69 0.37
N VAL A 169 -10.91 -5.47 -0.71
CA VAL A 169 -12.18 -5.62 -1.44
C VAL A 169 -13.28 -6.12 -0.50
N ALA A 170 -13.04 -7.21 0.21
CA ALA A 170 -14.04 -7.78 1.14
C ALA A 170 -14.43 -6.80 2.25
N THR A 171 -13.48 -6.01 2.74
CA THR A 171 -13.75 -5.02 3.79
C THR A 171 -14.52 -3.82 3.24
N ILE A 172 -14.18 -3.31 2.05
CA ILE A 172 -14.93 -2.23 1.39
C ILE A 172 -16.37 -2.69 1.11
N GLU A 173 -16.58 -3.89 0.58
CA GLU A 173 -17.92 -4.42 0.28
C GLU A 173 -18.82 -4.49 1.53
N ARG A 174 -18.24 -4.78 2.70
CA ARG A 174 -18.97 -4.74 3.98
C ARG A 174 -19.27 -3.32 4.43
N LEU A 175 -18.35 -2.40 4.18
CA LEU A 175 -18.44 -1.02 4.64
C LEU A 175 -19.48 -0.19 3.86
N ILE A 176 -19.66 -0.51 2.57
CA ILE A 176 -20.57 0.24 1.68
C ILE A 176 -22.01 -0.30 1.67
N LYS A 177 -22.28 -1.44 2.27
CA LYS A 177 -23.64 -1.96 2.50
C LYS A 177 -24.35 -1.15 3.56
#